data_a4524d8acef3771d8bb229a877f5d152
#
_entry.id   a4524d8acef3771d8bb229a877f5d152
#
_cell.length_a   1.000
_cell.length_b   1.000
_cell.length_c   1.000
_cell.angle_alpha   90.00
_cell.angle_beta   90.00
_cell.angle_gamma   90.00
#
_symmetry.space_group_name_H-M   'P 1'
#
loop_
_entity.id
_entity.type
_entity.pdbx_description
1 polymer ?
#
loop_
_entity_poly.entity_id
_entity_poly.type
_entity_poly.pdbx_seq_one_letter_code
_entity_poly.pdbx_strand_id
1 'polypeptide(L)'
;MLFELLILEGFQAGLSWECILNKREAFEEAYDGFDIDKVCAYDEQKLEELCANAEIIRNRRKISASVMNARVFREIQKEFGSFDRYIWGFTNGESIIEPFDIRTTSHLSDEISKDLKKRGMKFVGSTIIYAYLQSIGILNAHERTCEWYIGAE
;
A
#
# COMPACT_ATOMS: atom_id res chain seq x y z
N MET A 1 5.30 -8.85 -1.41
CA MET A 1 3.89 -8.68 -0.99
C MET A 1 3.59 -7.31 -0.39
N LEU A 2 4.40 -6.79 0.51
CA LEU A 2 4.18 -5.46 1.12
C LEU A 2 4.17 -4.32 0.08
N PHE A 3 5.08 -4.35 -0.87
CA PHE A 3 5.13 -3.36 -1.95
C PHE A 3 3.91 -3.46 -2.88
N GLU A 4 3.56 -4.66 -3.31
CA GLU A 4 2.37 -4.89 -4.15
C GLU A 4 1.11 -4.31 -3.50
N LEU A 5 0.85 -4.65 -2.24
CA LEU A 5 -0.32 -4.17 -1.53
C LEU A 5 -0.33 -2.65 -1.37
N LEU A 6 0.82 -2.04 -1.10
CA LEU A 6 0.92 -0.59 -0.99
C LEU A 6 0.57 0.11 -2.31
N ILE A 7 1.07 -0.41 -3.43
CA ILE A 7 0.76 0.14 -4.75
C ILE A 7 -0.72 -0.05 -5.10
N LEU A 8 -1.27 -1.24 -4.87
CA LEU A 8 -2.68 -1.52 -5.15
C LEU A 8 -3.62 -0.66 -4.30
N GLU A 9 -3.31 -0.44 -3.03
CA GLU A 9 -4.09 0.47 -2.18
C GLU A 9 -4.06 1.90 -2.71
N GLY A 10 -2.93 2.36 -3.21
CA GLY A 10 -2.81 3.68 -3.85
C GLY A 10 -3.67 3.79 -5.11
N PHE A 11 -3.76 2.74 -5.91
CA PHE A 11 -4.63 2.70 -7.09
C PHE A 11 -6.12 2.61 -6.71
N GLN A 12 -6.45 2.03 -5.58
CA GLN A 12 -7.82 1.86 -5.11
C GLN A 12 -8.50 3.19 -4.74
N ALA A 13 -7.78 4.25 -4.50
CA ALA A 13 -8.33 5.55 -4.11
C ALA A 13 -9.42 6.01 -5.09
N GLY A 14 -10.67 6.11 -4.60
CA GLY A 14 -11.84 6.46 -5.41
C GLY A 14 -12.46 5.31 -6.21
N LEU A 15 -11.99 4.08 -6.03
CA LEU A 15 -12.48 2.89 -6.72
C LEU A 15 -12.89 1.81 -5.71
N SER A 16 -13.71 0.84 -6.15
CA SER A 16 -14.03 -0.31 -5.31
C SER A 16 -12.83 -1.25 -5.20
N TRP A 17 -12.69 -1.92 -4.05
CA TRP A 17 -11.67 -2.94 -3.85
C TRP A 17 -11.85 -4.12 -4.81
N GLU A 18 -13.08 -4.48 -5.13
CA GLU A 18 -13.38 -5.51 -6.13
C GLU A 18 -12.78 -5.17 -7.50
N CYS A 19 -12.87 -3.92 -7.93
CA CYS A 19 -12.25 -3.45 -9.17
C CYS A 19 -10.74 -3.69 -9.18
N ILE A 20 -10.06 -3.44 -8.05
CA ILE A 20 -8.63 -3.68 -7.90
C ILE A 20 -8.31 -5.17 -7.92
N LEU A 21 -9.06 -5.99 -7.19
CA LEU A 21 -8.85 -7.44 -7.13
C LEU A 21 -9.02 -8.10 -8.51
N ASN A 22 -10.01 -7.67 -9.29
CA ASN A 22 -10.23 -8.17 -10.64
C ASN A 22 -9.09 -7.82 -11.62
N LYS A 23 -8.29 -6.82 -11.29
CA LYS A 23 -7.16 -6.37 -12.10
C LYS A 23 -5.79 -6.77 -11.53
N ARG A 24 -5.77 -7.50 -10.43
CA ARG A 24 -4.52 -7.84 -9.70
C ARG A 24 -3.50 -8.57 -10.57
N GLU A 25 -3.94 -9.59 -11.31
CA GLU A 25 -3.04 -10.34 -12.20
C GLU A 25 -2.49 -9.46 -13.32
N ALA A 26 -3.32 -8.59 -13.90
CA ALA A 26 -2.90 -7.66 -14.92
C ALA A 26 -1.88 -6.64 -14.38
N PHE A 27 -2.07 -6.16 -13.16
CA PHE A 27 -1.09 -5.30 -12.47
C PHE A 27 0.22 -6.03 -12.21
N GLU A 28 0.16 -7.27 -11.73
CA GLU A 28 1.35 -8.08 -11.45
C GLU A 28 2.19 -8.28 -12.72
N GLU A 29 1.55 -8.62 -13.83
CA GLU A 29 2.22 -8.77 -15.11
C GLU A 29 2.80 -7.44 -15.62
N ALA A 30 2.02 -6.36 -15.56
CA ALA A 30 2.44 -5.04 -16.05
C ALA A 30 3.60 -4.45 -15.23
N TYR A 31 3.67 -4.74 -13.95
CA TYR A 31 4.69 -4.22 -13.02
C TYR A 31 5.81 -5.22 -12.73
N ASP A 32 6.09 -6.16 -13.64
CA ASP A 32 7.18 -7.13 -13.53
C ASP A 32 7.16 -7.91 -12.20
N GLY A 33 5.99 -8.37 -11.78
CA GLY A 33 5.79 -9.11 -10.54
C GLY A 33 6.02 -8.26 -9.29
N PHE A 34 5.93 -6.93 -9.41
CA PHE A 34 6.25 -5.98 -8.34
C PHE A 34 7.68 -6.10 -7.80
N ASP A 35 8.62 -6.42 -8.69
CA ASP A 35 10.04 -6.37 -8.38
C ASP A 35 10.46 -4.91 -8.17
N ILE A 36 10.91 -4.58 -6.96
CA ILE A 36 11.24 -3.22 -6.55
C ILE A 36 12.29 -2.60 -7.47
N ASP A 37 13.36 -3.32 -7.75
CA ASP A 37 14.48 -2.79 -8.55
C ASP A 37 14.05 -2.51 -9.99
N LYS A 38 13.22 -3.38 -10.56
CA LYS A 38 12.66 -3.18 -11.90
C LYS A 38 11.74 -1.96 -11.96
N VAL A 39 10.83 -1.83 -11.00
CA VAL A 39 9.91 -0.68 -10.94
C VAL A 39 10.66 0.63 -10.72
N CYS A 40 11.67 0.64 -9.87
CA CYS A 40 12.53 1.82 -9.65
C CYS A 40 13.24 2.28 -10.94
N ALA A 41 13.52 1.37 -11.86
CA ALA A 41 14.22 1.63 -13.12
C ALA A 41 13.29 2.02 -14.26
N TYR A 42 11.98 2.05 -14.06
CA TYR A 42 11.03 2.43 -15.11
C TYR A 42 11.31 3.84 -15.63
N ASP A 43 11.35 3.96 -16.94
CA ASP A 43 11.55 5.21 -17.66
C ASP A 43 10.25 5.76 -18.23
N GLU A 44 10.31 6.88 -18.95
CA GLU A 44 9.14 7.51 -19.57
C GLU A 44 8.46 6.59 -20.58
N GLN A 45 9.22 5.81 -21.32
CA GLN A 45 8.67 4.84 -22.29
C GLN A 45 7.85 3.77 -21.57
N LYS A 46 8.33 3.26 -20.44
CA LYS A 46 7.58 2.27 -19.65
C LYS A 46 6.32 2.90 -19.03
N LEU A 47 6.38 4.15 -18.59
CA LEU A 47 5.21 4.87 -18.08
C LEU A 47 4.15 5.03 -19.17
N GLU A 48 4.53 5.36 -20.39
CA GLU A 48 3.60 5.45 -21.52
C GLU A 48 2.98 4.09 -21.85
N GLU A 49 3.77 3.03 -21.83
CA GLU A 49 3.29 1.67 -22.02
C GLU A 49 2.24 1.29 -20.96
N LEU A 50 2.49 1.59 -19.69
CA LEU A 50 1.53 1.37 -18.61
C LEU A 50 0.26 2.21 -18.77
N CYS A 51 0.39 3.47 -19.21
CA CYS A 51 -0.76 4.34 -19.48
C CYS A 51 -1.61 3.84 -20.67
N ALA A 52 -1.02 3.08 -21.59
CA ALA A 52 -1.71 2.48 -22.72
C ALA A 52 -2.33 1.11 -22.42
N ASN A 53 -1.99 0.50 -21.27
CA ASN A 53 -2.49 -0.83 -20.90
C ASN A 53 -3.93 -0.75 -20.39
N ALA A 54 -4.89 -1.23 -21.20
CA ALA A 54 -6.32 -1.20 -20.87
C ALA A 54 -6.71 -2.17 -19.74
N GLU A 55 -5.85 -3.11 -19.38
CA GLU A 55 -6.15 -4.12 -18.37
C GLU A 55 -5.88 -3.64 -16.94
N ILE A 56 -5.11 -2.56 -16.78
CA ILE A 56 -4.87 -1.91 -15.49
C ILE A 56 -5.62 -0.58 -15.39
N ILE A 57 -5.57 0.06 -14.22
CA ILE A 57 -6.13 1.41 -14.03
C ILE A 57 -5.19 2.41 -14.68
N ARG A 58 -5.66 3.06 -15.77
CA ARG A 58 -4.87 3.98 -16.58
C ARG A 58 -4.93 5.41 -16.05
N ASN A 59 -4.35 5.64 -14.91
CA ASN A 59 -4.24 6.98 -14.34
C ASN A 59 -2.75 7.37 -14.31
N ARG A 60 -2.35 8.28 -15.20
CA ARG A 60 -0.94 8.68 -15.33
C ARG A 60 -0.34 9.20 -14.02
N ARG A 61 -1.10 9.94 -13.22
CA ARG A 61 -0.62 10.46 -11.92
C ARG A 61 -0.34 9.33 -10.95
N LYS A 62 -1.22 8.34 -10.88
CA LYS A 62 -1.05 7.17 -10.01
C LYS A 62 0.10 6.28 -10.50
N ILE A 63 0.23 6.10 -11.81
CA ILE A 63 1.32 5.32 -12.41
C ILE A 63 2.67 5.99 -12.14
N SER A 64 2.80 7.29 -12.37
CA SER A 64 4.01 8.03 -12.06
C SER A 64 4.34 7.98 -10.56
N ALA A 65 3.34 8.13 -9.72
CA ALA A 65 3.50 8.04 -8.27
C ALA A 65 3.95 6.65 -7.83
N SER A 66 3.51 5.57 -8.48
CA SER A 66 3.92 4.21 -8.15
C SER A 66 5.44 4.00 -8.30
N VAL A 67 6.03 4.59 -9.33
CA VAL A 67 7.49 4.55 -9.55
C VAL A 67 8.23 5.36 -8.48
N MET A 68 7.75 6.54 -8.16
CA MET A 68 8.28 7.37 -7.08
C MET A 68 8.20 6.63 -5.74
N ASN A 69 7.05 6.02 -5.46
CA ASN A 69 6.83 5.25 -4.24
C ASN A 69 7.76 4.02 -4.16
N ALA A 70 8.05 3.37 -5.29
CA ALA A 70 9.02 2.28 -5.35
C ALA A 70 10.42 2.75 -4.92
N ARG A 71 10.84 3.90 -5.39
CA ARG A 71 12.14 4.48 -5.03
C ARG A 71 12.22 4.82 -3.55
N VAL A 72 11.18 5.42 -2.99
CA VAL A 72 11.09 5.69 -1.54
C VAL A 72 11.06 4.39 -0.74
N PHE A 73 10.31 3.41 -1.19
CA PHE A 73 10.25 2.07 -0.56
C PHE A 73 11.65 1.44 -0.49
N ARG A 74 12.41 1.51 -1.57
CA ARG A 74 13.79 1.00 -1.61
C ARG A 74 14.72 1.75 -0.65
N GLU A 75 14.61 3.07 -0.54
CA GLU A 75 15.38 3.85 0.42
C GLU A 75 15.04 3.49 1.88
N ILE A 76 13.77 3.23 2.17
CA ILE A 76 13.34 2.74 3.48
C ILE A 76 13.95 1.36 3.77
N GLN A 77 13.97 0.46 2.80
CA GLN A 77 14.62 -0.86 2.94
C GLN A 77 16.10 -0.72 3.29
N LYS A 78 16.80 0.23 2.66
CA LYS A 78 18.21 0.49 2.95
C LYS A 78 18.43 1.05 4.35
N GLU A 79 17.57 1.95 4.78
CA GLU A 79 17.68 2.62 6.09
C GLU A 79 17.37 1.68 7.26
N PHE A 80 16.32 0.86 7.15
CA PHE A 80 15.82 0.02 8.24
C PHE A 80 16.17 -1.48 8.10
N GLY A 81 16.81 -1.87 6.99
CA GLY A 81 17.10 -3.26 6.66
C GLY A 81 15.97 -3.97 5.90
N SER A 82 14.72 -3.59 6.12
CA SER A 82 13.55 -4.03 5.35
C SER A 82 12.39 -3.06 5.58
N PHE A 83 11.44 -3.04 4.66
CA PHE A 83 10.20 -2.29 4.84
C PHE A 83 9.34 -2.88 5.99
N ASP A 84 9.40 -4.19 6.15
CA ASP A 84 8.74 -4.89 7.25
C ASP A 84 9.20 -4.34 8.62
N ARG A 85 10.50 -4.18 8.83
CA ARG A 85 11.04 -3.56 10.05
C ARG A 85 10.57 -2.13 10.25
N TYR A 86 10.52 -1.36 9.17
CA TYR A 86 10.05 0.02 9.21
C TYR A 86 8.60 0.11 9.66
N ILE A 87 7.70 -0.61 8.98
CA ILE A 87 6.26 -0.49 9.21
C ILE A 87 5.84 -1.09 10.56
N TRP A 88 6.37 -2.24 10.94
CA TRP A 88 6.10 -2.86 12.24
C TRP A 88 6.77 -2.12 13.39
N GLY A 89 7.80 -1.32 13.13
CA GLY A 89 8.47 -0.50 14.11
C GLY A 89 7.55 0.55 14.77
N PHE A 90 6.51 0.98 14.09
CA PHE A 90 5.52 1.92 14.64
C PHE A 90 4.68 1.31 15.77
N THR A 91 4.59 0.00 15.86
CA THR A 91 3.81 -0.74 16.86
C THR A 91 4.68 -1.67 17.72
N ASN A 92 6.00 -1.54 17.64
CA ASN A 92 6.96 -2.44 18.33
C ASN A 92 6.76 -3.92 17.97
N GLY A 93 6.32 -4.20 16.73
CA GLY A 93 6.10 -5.55 16.24
C GLY A 93 4.77 -6.20 16.65
N GLU A 94 3.89 -5.44 17.27
CA GLU A 94 2.60 -5.94 17.77
C GLU A 94 1.43 -5.50 16.88
N SER A 95 0.46 -6.39 16.70
CA SER A 95 -0.82 -6.05 16.07
C SER A 95 -1.68 -5.24 17.04
N ILE A 96 -2.32 -4.20 16.54
CA ILE A 96 -3.26 -3.39 17.30
C ILE A 96 -4.67 -3.86 17.01
N ILE A 97 -5.42 -4.19 18.08
CA ILE A 97 -6.83 -4.55 17.98
C ILE A 97 -7.64 -3.28 18.18
N GLU A 98 -8.43 -2.91 17.18
CA GLU A 98 -9.36 -1.81 17.25
C GLU A 98 -10.80 -2.32 17.22
N PRO A 99 -11.74 -1.64 17.92
CA PRO A 99 -13.16 -1.97 17.78
C PRO A 99 -13.60 -1.83 16.33
N PHE A 100 -14.37 -2.80 15.84
CA PHE A 100 -15.01 -2.65 14.53
C PHE A 100 -15.98 -1.46 14.58
N ASP A 101 -15.70 -0.47 13.79
CA ASP A 101 -16.55 0.69 13.58
C ASP A 101 -16.38 1.25 12.15
N ILE A 102 -17.02 2.38 11.88
CA ILE A 102 -16.95 3.03 10.57
C ILE A 102 -15.70 3.89 10.37
N ARG A 103 -14.71 3.78 11.26
CA ARG A 103 -13.47 4.55 11.13
C ARG A 103 -12.71 4.15 9.86
N THR A 104 -12.19 5.16 9.19
CA THR A 104 -11.33 5.01 8.01
C THR A 104 -9.92 5.53 8.24
N THR A 105 -9.66 6.07 9.43
CA THR A 105 -8.34 6.59 9.86
C THR A 105 -8.14 6.35 11.34
N SER A 106 -6.89 6.38 11.78
CA SER A 106 -6.50 6.33 13.17
C SER A 106 -5.28 7.21 13.41
N HIS A 107 -4.90 7.40 14.67
CA HIS A 107 -3.66 8.12 15.00
C HIS A 107 -2.44 7.44 14.35
N LEU A 108 -2.41 6.11 14.37
CA LEU A 108 -1.33 5.33 13.75
C LEU A 108 -1.28 5.55 12.23
N SER A 109 -2.41 5.48 11.53
CA SER A 109 -2.45 5.72 10.08
C SER A 109 -2.07 7.16 9.74
N ASP A 110 -2.45 8.14 10.55
CA ASP A 110 -2.04 9.54 10.40
C ASP A 110 -0.53 9.71 10.53
N GLU A 111 0.07 9.09 11.53
CA GLU A 111 1.51 9.14 11.79
C GLU A 111 2.32 8.52 10.66
N ILE A 112 1.94 7.32 10.23
CA ILE A 112 2.62 6.62 9.13
C ILE A 112 2.45 7.37 7.80
N SER A 113 1.24 7.83 7.51
CA SER A 113 0.95 8.65 6.33
C SER A 113 1.84 9.89 6.27
N LYS A 114 1.96 10.59 7.39
CA LYS A 114 2.80 11.79 7.51
C LYS A 114 4.28 11.47 7.23
N ASP A 115 4.80 10.38 7.79
CA ASP A 115 6.19 9.97 7.58
C ASP A 115 6.45 9.57 6.12
N LEU A 116 5.56 8.79 5.51
CA LEU A 116 5.69 8.38 4.11
C LEU A 116 5.63 9.58 3.16
N LYS A 117 4.73 10.54 3.40
CA LYS A 117 4.66 11.78 2.63
C LYS A 117 5.93 12.62 2.76
N LYS A 118 6.47 12.72 3.96
CA LYS A 118 7.72 13.41 4.23
C LYS A 118 8.89 12.79 3.47
N ARG A 119 8.88 11.48 3.28
CA ARG A 119 9.87 10.74 2.50
C ARG A 119 9.68 10.85 0.99
N GLY A 120 8.57 11.42 0.53
CA GLY A 120 8.29 11.69 -0.87
C GLY A 120 7.27 10.77 -1.53
N MET A 121 6.60 9.89 -0.78
CA MET A 121 5.52 9.08 -1.34
C MET A 121 4.27 9.92 -1.63
N LYS A 122 3.50 9.47 -2.62
CA LYS A 122 2.20 10.04 -3.01
C LYS A 122 1.13 8.95 -2.98
N PHE A 123 -0.13 9.36 -2.87
CA PHE A 123 -1.28 8.45 -2.72
C PHE A 123 -1.16 7.54 -1.48
N VAL A 124 -0.62 8.08 -0.42
CA VAL A 124 -0.45 7.43 0.88
C VAL A 124 -1.17 8.22 1.98
N GLY A 125 -2.33 8.77 1.68
CA GLY A 125 -3.16 9.46 2.67
C GLY A 125 -3.58 8.52 3.81
N SER A 126 -4.01 9.08 4.93
CA SER A 126 -4.32 8.29 6.13
C SER A 126 -5.37 7.21 5.89
N THR A 127 -6.39 7.46 5.07
CA THR A 127 -7.41 6.48 4.72
C THR A 127 -6.82 5.28 3.96
N ILE A 128 -5.93 5.55 3.02
CA ILE A 128 -5.23 4.51 2.25
C ILE A 128 -4.31 3.71 3.16
N ILE A 129 -3.55 4.38 4.00
CA ILE A 129 -2.64 3.72 4.95
C ILE A 129 -3.41 2.91 5.98
N TYR A 130 -4.56 3.39 6.47
CA TYR A 130 -5.42 2.63 7.36
C TYR A 130 -5.84 1.28 6.73
N ALA A 131 -6.33 1.32 5.49
CA ALA A 131 -6.68 0.11 4.75
C ALA A 131 -5.47 -0.80 4.52
N TYR A 132 -4.31 -0.22 4.22
CA TYR A 132 -3.06 -0.95 4.06
C TYR A 132 -2.64 -1.67 5.35
N LEU A 133 -2.72 -1.00 6.49
CA LEU A 133 -2.38 -1.58 7.79
C LEU A 133 -3.31 -2.75 8.16
N GLN A 134 -4.58 -2.67 7.78
CA GLN A 134 -5.51 -3.79 7.93
C GLN A 134 -5.12 -4.96 7.02
N SER A 135 -4.76 -4.68 5.77
CA SER A 135 -4.37 -5.72 4.79
C SER A 135 -3.13 -6.49 5.20
N ILE A 136 -2.17 -5.85 5.87
CA ILE A 136 -0.92 -6.49 6.31
C ILE A 136 -0.97 -7.02 7.74
N GLY A 137 -2.09 -6.86 8.44
CA GLY A 137 -2.33 -7.42 9.77
C GLY A 137 -1.80 -6.59 10.95
N ILE A 138 -1.34 -5.36 10.73
CA ILE A 138 -0.95 -4.46 11.83
C ILE A 138 -2.16 -3.97 12.59
N LEU A 139 -3.25 -3.63 11.88
CA LEU A 139 -4.54 -3.31 12.47
C LEU A 139 -5.49 -4.49 12.31
N ASN A 140 -6.11 -4.90 13.40
CA ASN A 140 -7.17 -5.89 13.41
C ASN A 140 -8.48 -5.21 13.85
N ALA A 141 -9.34 -4.93 12.88
CA ALA A 141 -10.63 -4.26 13.08
C ALA A 141 -11.79 -5.11 12.53
N HIS A 142 -11.67 -6.43 12.61
CA HIS A 142 -12.73 -7.34 12.17
C HIS A 142 -13.93 -7.34 13.12
N GLU A 143 -15.14 -7.58 12.58
CA GLU A 143 -16.33 -7.82 13.39
C GLU A 143 -16.13 -9.03 14.31
N ARG A 144 -16.78 -9.01 15.48
CA ARG A 144 -16.72 -10.12 16.45
C ARG A 144 -17.19 -11.46 15.89
N THR A 145 -18.04 -11.41 14.88
CA THR A 145 -18.57 -12.60 14.17
C THR A 145 -17.62 -13.11 13.08
N CYS A 146 -16.57 -12.35 12.75
CA CYS A 146 -15.58 -12.75 11.75
C CYS A 146 -14.64 -13.79 12.37
N GLU A 147 -14.35 -14.87 11.65
CA GLU A 147 -13.41 -15.93 12.09
C GLU A 147 -11.98 -15.41 12.33
N TRP A 148 -11.65 -14.24 11.75
CA TRP A 148 -10.36 -13.58 11.91
C TRP A 148 -10.34 -12.57 13.06
N TYR A 149 -11.45 -12.45 13.81
CA TYR A 149 -11.49 -11.57 14.98
C TYR A 149 -10.69 -12.18 16.13
N ILE A 150 -9.66 -11.47 16.53
CA ILE A 150 -8.87 -11.78 17.72
C ILE A 150 -9.32 -10.78 18.78
N GLY A 151 -10.21 -11.23 19.66
CA GLY A 151 -10.71 -10.40 20.77
C GLY A 151 -9.59 -10.07 21.76
N ALA A 152 -9.67 -8.90 22.37
CA ALA A 152 -8.89 -8.61 23.56
C ALA A 152 -9.45 -9.48 24.69
N GLU A 153 -8.64 -10.36 25.28
CA GLU A 153 -8.95 -11.03 26.56
C GLU A 153 -8.87 -10.04 27.71
#